data_1a2388474566a3245d1bb920a9fcee40
#
_entry.id   1a2388474566a3245d1bb920a9fcee40
#
_cell.length_a   1.000
_cell.length_b   1.000
_cell.length_c   1.000
_cell.angle_alpha   90.00
_cell.angle_beta   90.00
_cell.angle_gamma   90.00
#
_symmetry.space_group_name_H-M   'P 1'
#
loop_
_entity.id
_entity.type
_entity.pdbx_description
1 polymer ?
#
loop_
_entity_poly.entity_id
_entity_poly.type
_entity_poly.pdbx_seq_one_letter_code
_entity_poly.pdbx_strand_id
1 'polypeptide(L)'
;MFGVVPKTIWSRTNPADENNLCTWAMRCLLVEDEGRLILIDTGIGNKQDEKFFSHYYLHGDASLDSSLAKLGFQRDDITDVFLTHLHFDHVGGAVIREGDKLAPAFKNATYWSNAQHWEWAVNPNDREKASFLKENILPLQESGQLKFIPVEDGVKFTGNITVRFAYGHTDAMMLPLIRYKGRSVLYMADLLPSVGHIPLPYVMAYDMFPVKTLAEKKLFLAEAVDKQFILYLEHDSINECCTLQQTERGVKLKETFDLEDI
;
A
#
# COMPACT_ATOMS: atom_id res chain seq x y z
N MET A 1 -10.42 -10.96 -1.41
CA MET A 1 -10.51 -9.57 -0.95
C MET A 1 -11.52 -9.35 0.20
N PHE A 2 -12.68 -9.98 0.24
CA PHE A 2 -13.76 -9.66 1.20
C PHE A 2 -13.95 -10.69 2.32
N GLY A 3 -13.00 -11.58 2.54
CA GLY A 3 -13.00 -12.54 3.65
C GLY A 3 -14.26 -13.38 3.75
N VAL A 4 -14.96 -13.23 4.86
CA VAL A 4 -16.18 -14.01 5.16
C VAL A 4 -17.46 -13.37 4.60
N VAL A 5 -17.39 -12.21 3.94
CA VAL A 5 -18.58 -11.54 3.39
C VAL A 5 -19.07 -12.28 2.15
N PRO A 6 -20.36 -12.64 2.05
CA PRO A 6 -20.89 -13.34 0.87
C PRO A 6 -20.77 -12.52 -0.41
N LYS A 7 -20.46 -13.20 -1.55
CA LYS A 7 -20.31 -12.55 -2.87
C LYS A 7 -21.53 -11.71 -3.25
N THR A 8 -22.73 -12.18 -2.98
CA THR A 8 -23.99 -11.46 -3.26
C THR A 8 -24.12 -10.11 -2.55
N ILE A 9 -23.27 -9.88 -1.53
CA ILE A 9 -23.24 -8.63 -0.79
C ILE A 9 -22.10 -7.75 -1.30
N TRP A 10 -20.84 -8.25 -1.31
CA TRP A 10 -19.69 -7.42 -1.68
C TRP A 10 -19.62 -7.09 -3.18
N SER A 11 -20.18 -7.92 -4.05
CA SER A 11 -20.21 -7.65 -5.50
C SER A 11 -21.02 -6.42 -5.89
N ARG A 12 -21.76 -5.81 -4.96
CA ARG A 12 -22.46 -4.54 -5.17
C ARG A 12 -21.50 -3.35 -5.16
N THR A 13 -20.38 -3.46 -4.49
CA THR A 13 -19.35 -2.41 -4.41
C THR A 13 -18.16 -2.70 -5.32
N ASN A 14 -17.79 -3.97 -5.44
CA ASN A 14 -16.67 -4.41 -6.25
C ASN A 14 -17.15 -5.55 -7.19
N PRO A 15 -17.76 -5.23 -8.33
CA PRO A 15 -18.26 -6.23 -9.27
C PRO A 15 -17.15 -7.17 -9.71
N ALA A 16 -17.43 -8.48 -9.69
CA ALA A 16 -16.54 -9.50 -10.20
C ALA A 16 -17.03 -9.99 -11.57
N ASP A 17 -16.09 -10.38 -12.42
CA ASP A 17 -16.37 -11.03 -13.70
C ASP A 17 -16.90 -12.47 -13.54
N GLU A 18 -17.08 -13.17 -14.66
CA GLU A 18 -17.54 -14.57 -14.69
C GLU A 18 -16.57 -15.55 -14.02
N ASN A 19 -15.29 -15.21 -13.95
CA ASN A 19 -14.23 -15.98 -13.30
C ASN A 19 -14.06 -15.63 -11.82
N ASN A 20 -14.92 -14.77 -11.26
CA ASN A 20 -14.87 -14.27 -9.90
C ASN A 20 -13.66 -13.32 -9.63
N LEU A 21 -13.17 -12.65 -10.67
CA LEU A 21 -12.07 -11.69 -10.58
C LEU A 21 -12.62 -10.27 -10.52
N CYS A 22 -12.07 -9.46 -9.62
CA CYS A 22 -12.29 -8.02 -9.52
C CYS A 22 -11.05 -7.28 -10.00
N THR A 23 -11.22 -6.10 -10.58
CA THR A 23 -10.11 -5.20 -10.88
C THR A 23 -9.65 -4.49 -9.61
N TRP A 24 -8.34 -4.51 -9.38
CA TRP A 24 -7.66 -3.84 -8.29
C TRP A 24 -6.54 -2.97 -8.84
N ALA A 25 -6.35 -1.79 -8.28
CA ALA A 25 -5.20 -0.94 -8.57
C ALA A 25 -3.98 -1.37 -7.73
N MET A 26 -2.81 -0.90 -8.13
CA MET A 26 -1.58 -0.86 -7.34
C MET A 26 -1.07 0.59 -7.44
N ARG A 27 -1.78 1.50 -6.79
CA ARG A 27 -1.57 2.96 -6.91
C ARG A 27 -0.51 3.41 -5.93
N CYS A 28 0.70 3.65 -6.44
CA CYS A 28 1.77 4.26 -5.68
C CYS A 28 1.52 5.77 -5.49
N LEU A 29 2.10 6.37 -4.47
CA LEU A 29 2.00 7.80 -4.22
C LEU A 29 3.39 8.45 -4.26
N LEU A 30 3.55 9.48 -5.10
CA LEU A 30 4.75 10.29 -5.15
C LEU A 30 4.58 11.57 -4.32
N VAL A 31 5.51 11.84 -3.42
CA VAL A 31 5.49 12.99 -2.51
C VAL A 31 6.78 13.77 -2.63
N GLU A 32 6.68 15.07 -2.94
CA GLU A 32 7.78 16.01 -2.79
C GLU A 32 7.73 16.63 -1.40
N ASP A 33 8.76 16.42 -0.58
CA ASP A 33 8.83 16.97 0.76
C ASP A 33 10.28 17.26 1.20
N GLU A 34 10.55 18.47 1.65
CA GLU A 34 11.85 18.91 2.17
C GLU A 34 13.03 18.61 1.22
N GLY A 35 12.81 18.76 -0.10
CA GLY A 35 13.84 18.48 -1.12
C GLY A 35 14.07 17.00 -1.41
N ARG A 36 13.21 16.14 -0.88
CA ARG A 36 13.16 14.69 -1.15
C ARG A 36 12.03 14.39 -2.12
N LEU A 37 12.25 13.42 -2.98
CA LEU A 37 11.24 12.84 -3.84
C LEU A 37 10.97 11.42 -3.35
N ILE A 38 9.86 11.25 -2.65
CA ILE A 38 9.52 10.04 -1.90
C ILE A 38 8.46 9.26 -2.66
N LEU A 39 8.76 8.02 -3.04
CA LEU A 39 7.79 7.11 -3.62
C LEU A 39 7.28 6.16 -2.54
N ILE A 40 5.97 6.14 -2.32
CA ILE A 40 5.30 5.21 -1.39
C ILE A 40 4.79 4.04 -2.20
N ASP A 41 5.32 2.85 -1.89
CA ASP A 41 5.19 1.58 -2.57
C ASP A 41 5.59 1.59 -4.05
N THR A 42 5.67 0.44 -4.68
CA THR A 42 6.25 0.29 -6.02
C THR A 42 5.45 -0.64 -6.94
N GLY A 43 4.33 -1.16 -6.46
CA GLY A 43 3.53 -2.14 -7.19
C GLY A 43 4.23 -3.50 -7.35
N ILE A 44 3.65 -4.36 -8.19
CA ILE A 44 4.09 -5.75 -8.38
C ILE A 44 5.38 -5.88 -9.21
N GLY A 45 5.74 -4.85 -9.98
CA GLY A 45 6.89 -4.91 -10.88
C GLY A 45 6.66 -5.83 -12.09
N ASN A 46 7.78 -6.22 -12.76
CA ASN A 46 7.71 -6.99 -14.00
C ASN A 46 8.79 -8.07 -14.14
N LYS A 47 9.47 -8.43 -13.04
CA LYS A 47 10.64 -9.32 -13.08
C LYS A 47 10.33 -10.81 -12.90
N GLN A 48 9.15 -11.14 -12.39
CA GLN A 48 8.69 -12.51 -12.21
C GLN A 48 8.41 -13.16 -13.57
N ASP A 49 8.27 -14.48 -13.58
CA ASP A 49 7.98 -15.24 -14.78
C ASP A 49 6.49 -15.13 -15.21
N GLU A 50 6.21 -15.57 -16.42
CA GLU A 50 4.87 -15.58 -16.99
C GLU A 50 3.89 -16.43 -16.16
N LYS A 51 4.36 -17.53 -15.57
CA LYS A 51 3.55 -18.38 -14.71
C LYS A 51 3.07 -17.63 -13.47
N PHE A 52 3.94 -16.86 -12.84
CA PHE A 52 3.56 -16.02 -11.70
C PHE A 52 2.50 -15.01 -12.11
N PHE A 53 2.75 -14.23 -13.17
CA PHE A 53 1.79 -13.20 -13.61
C PHE A 53 0.46 -13.77 -14.11
N SER A 54 0.43 -15.00 -14.62
CA SER A 54 -0.82 -15.65 -15.05
C SER A 54 -1.84 -15.84 -13.93
N HIS A 55 -1.42 -15.78 -12.66
CA HIS A 55 -2.30 -15.87 -11.50
C HIS A 55 -2.99 -14.54 -11.16
N TYR A 56 -2.44 -13.40 -11.63
CA TYR A 56 -2.89 -12.05 -11.24
C TYR A 56 -3.60 -11.29 -12.35
N TYR A 57 -3.57 -11.78 -13.58
CA TYR A 57 -4.27 -11.20 -14.74
C TYR A 57 -4.01 -9.71 -14.90
N LEU A 58 -2.74 -9.30 -14.89
CA LEU A 58 -2.35 -7.91 -15.07
C LEU A 58 -2.96 -7.35 -16.36
N HIS A 59 -3.55 -6.15 -16.28
CA HIS A 59 -4.23 -5.50 -17.39
C HIS A 59 -4.09 -3.97 -17.30
N GLY A 60 -4.46 -3.28 -18.40
CA GLY A 60 -4.24 -1.84 -18.54
C GLY A 60 -2.84 -1.51 -19.03
N ASP A 61 -2.64 -0.25 -19.42
CA ASP A 61 -1.40 0.23 -20.06
C ASP A 61 -0.52 1.04 -19.09
N ALA A 62 -0.95 1.20 -17.83
CA ALA A 62 -0.22 1.96 -16.83
C ALA A 62 0.99 1.17 -16.32
N SER A 63 2.11 1.87 -16.14
CA SER A 63 3.29 1.37 -15.46
C SER A 63 3.85 2.45 -14.56
N LEU A 64 4.65 2.05 -13.56
CA LEU A 64 5.29 3.02 -12.67
C LEU A 64 6.17 3.99 -13.46
N ASP A 65 6.96 3.49 -14.44
CA ASP A 65 7.80 4.33 -15.27
C ASP A 65 7.00 5.32 -16.13
N SER A 66 5.90 4.87 -16.74
CA SER A 66 5.04 5.75 -17.52
C SER A 66 4.35 6.81 -16.67
N SER A 67 4.00 6.46 -15.42
CA SER A 67 3.39 7.38 -14.46
C SER A 67 4.39 8.42 -13.96
N LEU A 68 5.62 8.03 -13.63
CA LEU A 68 6.69 8.96 -13.29
C LEU A 68 7.00 9.91 -14.44
N ALA A 69 7.12 9.39 -15.67
CA ALA A 69 7.41 10.20 -16.85
C ALA A 69 6.32 11.25 -17.14
N LYS A 70 5.03 10.94 -16.91
CA LYS A 70 3.92 11.90 -17.02
C LYS A 70 4.06 13.08 -16.05
N LEU A 71 4.67 12.85 -14.90
CA LEU A 71 4.95 13.86 -13.89
C LEU A 71 6.30 14.57 -14.11
N GLY A 72 7.04 14.18 -15.14
CA GLY A 72 8.36 14.77 -15.46
C GLY A 72 9.52 14.15 -14.70
N PHE A 73 9.32 13.01 -14.07
CA PHE A 73 10.33 12.30 -13.29
C PHE A 73 10.72 10.96 -13.91
N GLN A 74 11.86 10.45 -13.49
CA GLN A 74 12.38 9.12 -13.80
C GLN A 74 12.86 8.43 -12.52
N ARG A 75 13.19 7.15 -12.60
CA ARG A 75 13.63 6.38 -11.43
C ARG A 75 14.83 6.98 -10.70
N ASP A 76 15.76 7.56 -11.43
CA ASP A 76 16.99 8.13 -10.86
C ASP A 76 16.74 9.44 -10.09
N ASP A 77 15.56 10.07 -10.24
CA ASP A 77 15.16 11.25 -9.48
C ASP A 77 14.62 10.90 -8.08
N ILE A 78 14.18 9.66 -7.88
CA ILE A 78 13.63 9.21 -6.58
C ILE A 78 14.74 9.14 -5.55
N THR A 79 14.56 9.87 -4.45
CA THR A 79 15.51 9.90 -3.33
C THR A 79 15.19 8.91 -2.24
N ASP A 80 13.92 8.55 -2.11
CA ASP A 80 13.42 7.67 -1.07
C ASP A 80 12.30 6.78 -1.60
N VAL A 81 12.33 5.50 -1.26
CA VAL A 81 11.24 4.56 -1.47
C VAL A 81 10.73 4.11 -0.11
N PHE A 82 9.52 4.51 0.22
CA PHE A 82 8.85 4.14 1.47
C PHE A 82 7.99 2.91 1.22
N LEU A 83 8.34 1.77 1.79
CA LEU A 83 7.63 0.51 1.64
C LEU A 83 6.69 0.32 2.83
N THR A 84 5.38 0.38 2.58
CA THR A 84 4.37 0.19 3.62
C THR A 84 4.51 -1.18 4.27
N HIS A 85 4.69 -2.19 3.45
CA HIS A 85 5.03 -3.56 3.81
C HIS A 85 5.66 -4.28 2.60
N LEU A 86 6.08 -5.53 2.78
CA LEU A 86 6.93 -6.21 1.81
C LEU A 86 6.22 -7.32 1.03
N HIS A 87 4.88 -7.27 0.91
CA HIS A 87 4.16 -8.14 -0.01
C HIS A 87 4.52 -7.81 -1.47
N PHE A 88 4.43 -8.80 -2.34
CA PHE A 88 4.94 -8.73 -3.71
C PHE A 88 4.31 -7.61 -4.56
N ASP A 89 3.10 -7.23 -4.28
CA ASP A 89 2.35 -6.18 -5.00
C ASP A 89 2.61 -4.75 -4.48
N HIS A 90 3.37 -4.63 -3.39
CA HIS A 90 3.86 -3.34 -2.83
C HIS A 90 5.34 -3.14 -3.10
N VAL A 91 6.17 -4.17 -2.91
CA VAL A 91 7.63 -4.08 -3.06
C VAL A 91 8.15 -4.61 -4.40
N GLY A 92 7.30 -5.21 -5.21
CA GLY A 92 7.74 -5.90 -6.43
C GLY A 92 8.50 -5.01 -7.41
N GLY A 93 8.06 -3.77 -7.60
CA GLY A 93 8.73 -2.80 -8.47
C GLY A 93 10.01 -2.17 -7.88
N ALA A 94 10.31 -2.41 -6.60
CA ALA A 94 11.52 -1.91 -5.95
C ALA A 94 12.81 -2.57 -6.45
N VAL A 95 12.69 -3.74 -7.07
CA VAL A 95 13.80 -4.51 -7.62
C VAL A 95 13.54 -4.83 -9.09
N ILE A 96 14.54 -4.67 -9.94
CA ILE A 96 14.50 -5.00 -11.36
C ILE A 96 15.52 -6.08 -11.70
N ARG A 97 15.38 -6.67 -12.89
CA ARG A 97 16.35 -7.56 -13.48
C ARG A 97 17.27 -6.81 -14.45
N GLU A 98 18.56 -6.79 -14.15
CA GLU A 98 19.61 -6.26 -15.03
C GLU A 98 20.44 -7.45 -15.56
N GLY A 99 20.10 -7.95 -16.75
CA GLY A 99 20.65 -9.21 -17.26
C GLY A 99 20.26 -10.36 -16.33
N ASP A 100 21.26 -11.07 -15.82
CA ASP A 100 21.06 -12.21 -14.90
C ASP A 100 21.02 -11.82 -13.41
N LYS A 101 21.18 -10.53 -13.11
CA LYS A 101 21.23 -10.05 -11.72
C LYS A 101 19.95 -9.31 -11.34
N LEU A 102 19.66 -9.34 -10.05
CA LEU A 102 18.64 -8.50 -9.44
C LEU A 102 19.32 -7.27 -8.81
N ALA A 103 18.73 -6.10 -9.03
CA ALA A 103 19.25 -4.83 -8.53
C ALA A 103 18.12 -3.92 -8.08
N PRO A 104 18.36 -3.00 -7.12
CA PRO A 104 17.40 -1.96 -6.76
C PRO A 104 17.01 -1.12 -7.99
N ALA A 105 15.71 -0.92 -8.16
CA ALA A 105 15.16 -0.19 -9.32
C ALA A 105 15.45 1.32 -9.28
N PHE A 106 15.61 1.87 -8.08
CA PHE A 106 15.84 3.30 -7.81
C PHE A 106 17.24 3.47 -7.25
N LYS A 107 18.22 3.71 -8.13
CA LYS A 107 19.66 3.66 -7.82
C LYS A 107 20.10 4.67 -6.78
N ASN A 108 19.44 5.84 -6.76
CA ASN A 108 19.79 6.95 -5.89
C ASN A 108 18.95 6.97 -4.60
N ALA A 109 17.97 6.06 -4.47
CA ALA A 109 17.04 6.08 -3.36
C ALA A 109 17.58 5.32 -2.13
N THR A 110 17.17 5.80 -0.97
CA THR A 110 17.14 4.98 0.25
C THR A 110 15.79 4.28 0.33
N TYR A 111 15.80 2.97 0.54
CA TYR A 111 14.59 2.18 0.78
C TYR A 111 14.29 2.11 2.26
N TRP A 112 13.03 2.34 2.63
CA TRP A 112 12.61 2.41 4.02
C TRP A 112 11.59 1.32 4.33
N SER A 113 11.90 0.53 5.33
CA SER A 113 11.02 -0.43 5.98
C SER A 113 11.17 -0.28 7.50
N ASN A 114 10.80 -1.28 8.28
CA ASN A 114 11.14 -1.35 9.70
C ASN A 114 11.70 -2.72 10.05
N ALA A 115 12.48 -2.78 11.12
CA ALA A 115 13.20 -4.00 11.49
C ALA A 115 12.26 -5.15 11.89
N GLN A 116 11.13 -4.84 12.54
CA GLN A 116 10.15 -5.84 12.94
C GLN A 116 9.48 -6.49 11.72
N HIS A 117 9.02 -5.68 10.77
CA HIS A 117 8.42 -6.17 9.53
C HIS A 117 9.44 -6.92 8.66
N TRP A 118 10.67 -6.43 8.59
CA TRP A 118 11.75 -7.11 7.87
C TRP A 118 11.98 -8.52 8.39
N GLU A 119 12.13 -8.67 9.72
CA GLU A 119 12.31 -9.99 10.33
C GLU A 119 11.14 -10.93 10.05
N TRP A 120 9.92 -10.40 10.08
CA TRP A 120 8.71 -11.13 9.72
C TRP A 120 8.73 -11.58 8.26
N ALA A 121 9.13 -10.70 7.33
CA ALA A 121 9.12 -10.96 5.89
C ALA A 121 10.18 -11.97 5.44
N VAL A 122 11.38 -11.98 6.07
CA VAL A 122 12.45 -12.92 5.72
C VAL A 122 12.30 -14.29 6.38
N ASN A 123 11.49 -14.37 7.46
CA ASN A 123 11.15 -15.60 8.18
C ASN A 123 9.62 -15.82 8.22
N PRO A 124 8.94 -15.85 7.06
CA PRO A 124 7.48 -15.84 7.02
C PRO A 124 6.87 -17.16 7.51
N ASN A 125 5.69 -17.05 8.09
CA ASN A 125 4.87 -18.21 8.42
C ASN A 125 4.29 -18.90 7.16
N ASP A 126 3.76 -20.11 7.31
CA ASP A 126 3.24 -20.91 6.20
C ASP A 126 2.04 -20.29 5.46
N ARG A 127 1.27 -19.43 6.13
CA ARG A 127 0.11 -18.76 5.54
C ARG A 127 0.52 -17.60 4.64
N GLU A 128 1.58 -16.89 4.97
CA GLU A 128 1.98 -15.61 4.34
C GLU A 128 3.21 -15.73 3.42
N LYS A 129 3.95 -16.85 3.52
CA LYS A 129 5.21 -17.02 2.76
C LYS A 129 5.10 -16.82 1.26
N ALA A 130 3.92 -17.06 0.67
CA ALA A 130 3.70 -16.84 -0.76
C ALA A 130 3.61 -15.35 -1.14
N SER A 131 3.38 -14.46 -0.17
CA SER A 131 3.33 -13.02 -0.37
C SER A 131 4.72 -12.37 -0.28
N PHE A 132 5.70 -13.03 0.35
CA PHE A 132 7.08 -12.52 0.50
C PHE A 132 8.03 -13.22 -0.48
N LEU A 133 8.31 -12.55 -1.59
CA LEU A 133 9.24 -13.07 -2.59
C LEU A 133 10.66 -12.59 -2.26
N LYS A 134 11.58 -13.52 -1.99
CA LYS A 134 12.98 -13.19 -1.61
C LYS A 134 13.68 -12.31 -2.65
N GLU A 135 13.41 -12.54 -3.93
CA GLU A 135 13.94 -11.74 -5.03
C GLU A 135 13.43 -10.29 -5.06
N ASN A 136 12.37 -9.98 -4.33
CA ASN A 136 11.87 -8.61 -4.19
C ASN A 136 12.53 -7.86 -3.04
N ILE A 137 13.01 -8.57 -2.02
CA ILE A 137 13.42 -7.95 -0.75
C ILE A 137 14.92 -8.08 -0.46
N LEU A 138 15.52 -9.26 -0.68
CA LEU A 138 16.94 -9.46 -0.33
C LEU A 138 17.89 -8.52 -1.10
N PRO A 139 17.70 -8.23 -2.40
CA PRO A 139 18.58 -7.30 -3.12
C PRO A 139 18.62 -5.90 -2.54
N LEU A 140 17.54 -5.45 -1.87
CA LEU A 140 17.49 -4.14 -1.20
C LEU A 140 18.44 -4.10 0.00
N GLN A 141 18.51 -5.18 0.77
CA GLN A 141 19.45 -5.29 1.89
C GLN A 141 20.89 -5.46 1.39
N GLU A 142 21.10 -6.34 0.41
CA GLU A 142 22.44 -6.63 -0.17
C GLU A 142 23.07 -5.40 -0.81
N SER A 143 22.27 -4.49 -1.38
CA SER A 143 22.75 -3.22 -1.95
C SER A 143 23.25 -2.22 -0.89
N GLY A 144 22.84 -2.39 0.38
CA GLY A 144 23.11 -1.43 1.45
C GLY A 144 22.19 -0.19 1.43
N GLN A 145 21.18 -0.13 0.55
CA GLN A 145 20.25 0.99 0.44
C GLN A 145 19.06 0.89 1.39
N LEU A 146 18.82 -0.28 2.02
CA LEU A 146 17.71 -0.49 2.96
C LEU A 146 18.03 0.14 4.33
N LYS A 147 17.08 0.91 4.85
CA LYS A 147 17.11 1.48 6.22
C LYS A 147 15.80 1.20 6.93
N PHE A 148 15.84 1.28 8.26
CA PHE A 148 14.70 0.98 9.10
C PHE A 148 14.22 2.20 9.87
N ILE A 149 12.90 2.41 9.83
CA ILE A 149 12.17 3.37 10.65
C ILE A 149 11.88 2.70 12.00
N PRO A 150 12.06 3.40 13.14
CA PRO A 150 11.64 2.88 14.44
C PRO A 150 10.15 2.53 14.49
N VAL A 151 9.80 1.40 15.10
CA VAL A 151 8.40 0.98 15.27
C VAL A 151 7.80 1.70 16.48
N GLU A 152 7.43 2.95 16.26
CA GLU A 152 6.84 3.84 17.25
C GLU A 152 5.73 4.64 16.57
N ASP A 153 4.46 4.49 17.03
CA ASP A 153 3.32 5.15 16.39
C ASP A 153 3.47 6.68 16.44
N GLY A 154 3.33 7.33 15.29
CA GLY A 154 3.54 8.76 15.13
C GLY A 154 5.01 9.18 14.99
N VAL A 155 5.96 8.25 14.82
CA VAL A 155 7.36 8.57 14.53
C VAL A 155 7.47 9.45 13.29
N LYS A 156 8.31 10.48 13.35
CA LYS A 156 8.53 11.38 12.21
C LYS A 156 9.44 10.74 11.18
N PHE A 157 8.99 10.73 9.94
CA PHE A 157 9.80 10.37 8.78
C PHE A 157 10.39 11.61 8.09
N THR A 158 9.55 12.67 7.96
CA THR A 158 9.96 14.02 7.53
C THR A 158 9.25 15.07 8.38
N GLY A 159 9.41 16.36 8.07
CA GLY A 159 8.66 17.44 8.72
C GLY A 159 7.15 17.34 8.50
N ASN A 160 6.71 16.77 7.38
CA ASN A 160 5.32 16.66 7.00
C ASN A 160 4.77 15.22 6.99
N ILE A 161 5.59 14.19 7.21
CA ILE A 161 5.18 12.78 7.21
C ILE A 161 5.48 12.16 8.56
N THR A 162 4.44 11.60 9.18
CA THR A 162 4.54 10.73 10.36
C THR A 162 4.08 9.33 10.00
N VAL A 163 4.57 8.32 10.70
CA VAL A 163 4.26 6.92 10.41
C VAL A 163 3.35 6.36 11.50
N ARG A 164 2.24 5.78 11.08
CA ARG A 164 1.34 4.99 11.90
C ARG A 164 1.57 3.52 11.61
N PHE A 165 1.17 2.65 12.50
CA PHE A 165 1.38 1.21 12.35
C PHE A 165 0.09 0.43 12.47
N ALA A 166 -0.04 -0.64 11.67
CA ALA A 166 -1.07 -1.65 11.76
C ALA A 166 -0.44 -3.06 11.75
N TYR A 167 -1.08 -4.00 12.41
CA TYR A 167 -0.52 -5.33 12.66
C TYR A 167 -1.48 -6.46 12.31
N GLY A 168 -2.65 -6.13 11.78
CA GLY A 168 -3.68 -7.12 11.48
C GLY A 168 -3.49 -7.76 10.11
N HIS A 169 -3.17 -6.98 9.09
CA HIS A 169 -2.90 -7.46 7.74
C HIS A 169 -1.59 -8.25 7.69
N THR A 170 -0.50 -7.62 8.07
CA THR A 170 0.82 -8.22 8.30
C THR A 170 1.48 -7.55 9.49
N ASP A 171 2.59 -8.07 10.01
CA ASP A 171 3.21 -7.52 11.21
C ASP A 171 3.90 -6.18 10.92
N ALA A 172 3.60 -5.16 11.72
CA ALA A 172 4.18 -3.82 11.67
C ALA A 172 4.09 -3.13 10.29
N MET A 173 2.96 -3.27 9.56
CA MET A 173 2.69 -2.51 8.35
C MET A 173 2.67 -1.00 8.66
N MET A 174 3.34 -0.21 7.83
CA MET A 174 3.48 1.24 7.98
C MET A 174 2.42 1.98 7.17
N LEU A 175 1.78 2.96 7.80
CA LEU A 175 0.75 3.82 7.20
C LEU A 175 1.23 5.28 7.30
N PRO A 176 1.79 5.87 6.23
CA PRO A 176 2.24 7.25 6.27
C PRO A 176 1.06 8.22 6.34
N LEU A 177 1.11 9.12 7.32
CA LEU A 177 0.18 10.24 7.50
C LEU A 177 0.88 11.51 7.05
N ILE A 178 0.41 12.09 5.97
CA ILE A 178 1.04 13.17 5.22
C ILE A 178 0.26 14.47 5.44
N ARG A 179 0.96 15.54 5.80
CA ARG A 179 0.38 16.89 5.84
C ARG A 179 0.55 17.55 4.47
N TYR A 180 -0.57 17.86 3.82
CA TYR A 180 -0.60 18.47 2.51
C TYR A 180 -1.68 19.53 2.41
N LYS A 181 -1.32 20.77 2.00
CA LYS A 181 -2.23 21.93 1.85
C LYS A 181 -3.14 22.17 3.07
N GLY A 182 -2.61 22.00 4.27
CA GLY A 182 -3.36 22.18 5.53
C GLY A 182 -4.30 21.02 5.90
N ARG A 183 -4.32 19.94 5.11
CA ARG A 183 -5.07 18.71 5.37
C ARG A 183 -4.13 17.56 5.73
N SER A 184 -4.69 16.48 6.25
CA SER A 184 -3.95 15.25 6.53
C SER A 184 -4.42 14.13 5.60
N VAL A 185 -3.50 13.57 4.82
CA VAL A 185 -3.75 12.44 3.93
C VAL A 185 -3.13 11.19 4.57
N LEU A 186 -3.94 10.19 4.86
CA LEU A 186 -3.49 8.90 5.39
C LEU A 186 -3.48 7.87 4.25
N TYR A 187 -2.29 7.37 3.93
CA TYR A 187 -2.13 6.25 2.99
C TYR A 187 -2.56 4.96 3.69
N MET A 188 -3.62 4.34 3.19
CA MET A 188 -4.30 3.24 3.91
C MET A 188 -3.67 1.88 3.67
N ALA A 189 -2.83 1.72 2.65
CA ALA A 189 -2.27 0.44 2.26
C ALA A 189 -3.32 -0.69 2.36
N ASP A 190 -2.98 -1.80 2.96
CA ASP A 190 -3.86 -2.96 3.09
C ASP A 190 -4.72 -2.98 4.36
N LEU A 191 -4.70 -1.91 5.16
CA LEU A 191 -5.70 -1.75 6.22
C LEU A 191 -7.09 -1.42 5.65
N LEU A 192 -7.16 -0.64 4.55
CA LEU A 192 -8.39 -0.30 3.85
C LEU A 192 -8.15 -0.25 2.33
N PRO A 193 -8.18 -1.38 1.63
CA PRO A 193 -7.82 -1.45 0.20
C PRO A 193 -8.73 -0.64 -0.73
N SER A 194 -10.00 -0.49 -0.41
CA SER A 194 -10.99 0.22 -1.23
C SER A 194 -12.15 0.76 -0.41
N VAL A 195 -12.96 1.65 -0.99
CA VAL A 195 -14.20 2.13 -0.37
C VAL A 195 -15.17 0.98 -0.04
N GLY A 196 -15.09 -0.12 -0.78
CA GLY A 196 -15.87 -1.33 -0.51
C GLY A 196 -15.53 -2.00 0.82
N HIS A 197 -14.36 -1.71 1.39
CA HIS A 197 -13.91 -2.22 2.68
C HIS A 197 -14.24 -1.32 3.88
N ILE A 198 -14.87 -0.17 3.68
CA ILE A 198 -15.26 0.73 4.78
C ILE A 198 -16.16 0.04 5.82
N PRO A 199 -17.15 -0.79 5.46
CA PRO A 199 -17.91 -1.53 6.46
C PRO A 199 -17.00 -2.41 7.32
N LEU A 200 -17.11 -2.32 8.65
CA LEU A 200 -16.19 -2.97 9.59
C LEU A 200 -15.99 -4.48 9.33
N PRO A 201 -17.03 -5.30 9.06
CA PRO A 201 -16.85 -6.73 8.82
C PRO A 201 -16.10 -7.09 7.52
N TYR A 202 -15.88 -6.09 6.63
CA TYR A 202 -15.24 -6.33 5.32
C TYR A 202 -13.73 -6.25 5.47
N VAL A 203 -13.13 -7.26 6.10
CA VAL A 203 -11.69 -7.45 6.21
C VAL A 203 -11.24 -8.52 5.21
N MET A 204 -9.99 -8.46 4.77
CA MET A 204 -9.50 -9.38 3.75
C MET A 204 -9.24 -10.77 4.31
N ALA A 205 -9.40 -11.80 3.46
CA ALA A 205 -8.98 -13.16 3.78
C ALA A 205 -7.45 -13.29 3.84
N TYR A 206 -6.73 -12.32 3.28
CA TYR A 206 -5.27 -12.23 3.32
C TYR A 206 -4.73 -11.75 4.67
N ASP A 207 -5.57 -11.13 5.50
CA ASP A 207 -5.14 -10.66 6.81
C ASP A 207 -4.62 -11.81 7.67
N MET A 208 -3.44 -11.63 8.26
CA MET A 208 -2.87 -12.63 9.17
C MET A 208 -3.68 -12.73 10.45
N PHE A 209 -4.15 -11.57 10.94
CA PHE A 209 -4.91 -11.45 12.18
C PHE A 209 -6.21 -10.67 11.93
N PRO A 210 -7.22 -11.25 11.25
CA PRO A 210 -8.40 -10.50 10.79
C PRO A 210 -9.21 -9.84 11.92
N VAL A 211 -9.21 -10.41 13.12
CA VAL A 211 -9.85 -9.79 14.29
C VAL A 211 -9.07 -8.56 14.78
N LYS A 212 -7.73 -8.57 14.63
CA LYS A 212 -6.89 -7.42 14.93
C LYS A 212 -7.09 -6.33 13.88
N THR A 213 -7.09 -6.67 12.57
CA THR A 213 -7.45 -5.74 11.49
C THR A 213 -8.79 -5.07 11.75
N LEU A 214 -9.81 -5.84 12.19
CA LEU A 214 -11.13 -5.29 12.52
C LEU A 214 -11.04 -4.23 13.62
N ALA A 215 -10.29 -4.49 14.69
CA ALA A 215 -10.11 -3.57 15.80
C ALA A 215 -9.34 -2.32 15.38
N GLU A 216 -8.23 -2.48 14.64
CA GLU A 216 -7.42 -1.40 14.10
C GLU A 216 -8.24 -0.53 13.14
N LYS A 217 -8.91 -1.15 12.17
CA LYS A 217 -9.78 -0.44 11.23
C LYS A 217 -10.84 0.40 11.94
N LYS A 218 -11.46 -0.14 13.00
CA LYS A 218 -12.43 0.62 13.80
C LYS A 218 -11.83 1.89 14.38
N LEU A 219 -10.61 1.82 14.90
CA LEU A 219 -9.91 2.98 15.49
C LEU A 219 -9.51 3.99 14.41
N PHE A 220 -8.87 3.54 13.32
CA PHE A 220 -8.43 4.40 12.24
C PHE A 220 -9.58 5.11 11.53
N LEU A 221 -10.71 4.43 11.28
CA LEU A 221 -11.89 5.04 10.65
C LEU A 221 -12.55 6.05 11.57
N ALA A 222 -12.62 5.81 12.88
CA ALA A 222 -13.15 6.76 13.84
C ALA A 222 -12.27 8.02 13.94
N GLU A 223 -10.94 7.84 13.98
CA GLU A 223 -9.98 8.95 13.97
C GLU A 223 -10.05 9.75 12.67
N ALA A 224 -10.20 9.07 11.52
CA ALA A 224 -10.34 9.72 10.23
C ALA A 224 -11.59 10.61 10.14
N VAL A 225 -12.70 10.21 10.77
CA VAL A 225 -13.90 11.06 10.89
C VAL A 225 -13.63 12.25 11.82
N ASP A 226 -13.09 12.01 13.01
CA ASP A 226 -12.84 13.05 14.03
C ASP A 226 -11.88 14.13 13.53
N LYS A 227 -10.77 13.70 12.92
CA LYS A 227 -9.71 14.58 12.42
C LYS A 227 -9.87 14.99 10.94
N GLN A 228 -10.96 14.56 10.30
CA GLN A 228 -11.26 14.85 8.88
C GLN A 228 -10.12 14.46 7.93
N PHE A 229 -9.53 13.27 8.15
CA PHE A 229 -8.49 12.76 7.27
C PHE A 229 -9.05 12.46 5.89
N ILE A 230 -8.23 12.72 4.87
CA ILE A 230 -8.37 12.14 3.55
C ILE A 230 -7.71 10.76 3.60
N LEU A 231 -8.42 9.73 3.16
CA LEU A 231 -7.87 8.39 3.01
C LEU A 231 -7.45 8.17 1.56
N TYR A 232 -6.17 7.85 1.33
CA TYR A 232 -5.65 7.46 0.03
C TYR A 232 -5.72 5.95 -0.11
N LEU A 233 -6.29 5.46 -1.23
CA LEU A 233 -6.64 4.06 -1.45
C LEU A 233 -5.76 3.46 -2.55
N GLU A 234 -4.85 2.58 -2.16
CA GLU A 234 -3.89 1.96 -3.09
C GLU A 234 -4.57 1.01 -4.08
N HIS A 235 -5.49 0.19 -3.59
CA HIS A 235 -6.09 -0.90 -4.37
C HIS A 235 -7.47 -0.60 -4.96
N ASP A 236 -8.09 0.53 -4.64
CA ASP A 236 -9.36 0.89 -5.25
C ASP A 236 -9.16 1.23 -6.73
N SER A 237 -9.79 0.47 -7.63
CA SER A 237 -9.62 0.65 -9.08
C SER A 237 -10.28 1.90 -9.64
N ILE A 238 -11.15 2.56 -8.86
CA ILE A 238 -11.95 3.70 -9.30
C ILE A 238 -11.61 4.96 -8.49
N ASN A 239 -11.53 4.82 -7.15
CA ASN A 239 -11.41 5.96 -6.25
C ASN A 239 -9.99 6.09 -5.71
N GLU A 240 -9.35 7.24 -5.90
CA GLU A 240 -8.02 7.51 -5.35
C GLU A 240 -8.11 7.90 -3.88
N CYS A 241 -9.03 8.82 -3.58
CA CYS A 241 -9.20 9.39 -2.26
C CYS A 241 -10.66 9.30 -1.80
N CYS A 242 -10.84 9.25 -0.49
CA CYS A 242 -12.16 9.41 0.11
C CYS A 242 -12.11 10.13 1.45
N THR A 243 -13.26 10.66 1.86
CA THR A 243 -13.51 11.09 3.25
C THR A 243 -14.65 10.28 3.85
N LEU A 244 -14.72 10.32 5.19
CA LEU A 244 -15.67 9.55 5.96
C LEU A 244 -16.60 10.45 6.76
N GLN A 245 -17.75 9.89 7.17
CA GLN A 245 -18.69 10.55 8.07
C GLN A 245 -19.24 9.56 9.10
N GLN A 246 -19.56 10.08 10.27
CA GLN A 246 -20.30 9.33 11.29
C GLN A 246 -21.79 9.34 10.97
N THR A 247 -22.43 8.19 11.05
CA THR A 247 -23.88 8.03 10.93
C THR A 247 -24.43 7.21 12.10
N GLU A 248 -25.75 7.14 12.25
CA GLU A 248 -26.40 6.24 13.23
C GLU A 248 -26.02 4.77 13.04
N ARG A 249 -25.63 4.37 11.81
CA ARG A 249 -25.21 3.01 11.46
C ARG A 249 -23.69 2.82 11.44
N GLY A 250 -22.94 3.71 12.12
CA GLY A 250 -21.48 3.72 12.16
C GLY A 250 -20.84 4.58 11.08
N VAL A 251 -19.53 4.42 10.91
CA VAL A 251 -18.74 5.17 9.92
C VAL A 251 -19.12 4.74 8.51
N LYS A 252 -19.29 5.71 7.62
CA LYS A 252 -19.64 5.52 6.21
C LYS A 252 -18.80 6.42 5.32
N LEU A 253 -18.70 6.03 4.03
CA LEU A 253 -18.19 6.90 2.99
C LEU A 253 -19.00 8.22 2.99
N LYS A 254 -18.28 9.34 2.90
CA LYS A 254 -18.88 10.67 2.73
C LYS A 254 -18.79 11.07 1.25
N GLU A 255 -17.59 11.10 0.70
CA GLU A 255 -17.31 11.49 -0.67
C GLU A 255 -16.05 10.81 -1.19
N THR A 256 -15.90 10.72 -2.51
CA THR A 256 -14.68 10.29 -3.22
C THR A 256 -14.24 11.39 -4.19
N PHE A 257 -12.95 11.49 -4.45
CA PHE A 257 -12.36 12.47 -5.36
C PHE A 257 -10.94 12.03 -5.76
N ASP A 258 -10.40 12.66 -6.78
CA ASP A 258 -9.04 12.39 -7.22
C ASP A 258 -8.02 13.23 -6.42
N LEU A 259 -6.78 12.78 -6.35
CA LEU A 259 -5.74 13.43 -5.55
C LEU A 259 -5.50 14.89 -5.98
N GLU A 260 -5.67 15.18 -7.26
CA GLU A 260 -5.51 16.54 -7.81
C GLU A 260 -6.53 17.56 -7.29
N ASP A 261 -7.65 17.08 -6.76
CA ASP A 261 -8.71 17.91 -6.19
C ASP A 261 -8.45 18.39 -4.74
N ILE A 262 -7.30 18.01 -4.17
CA ILE A 262 -6.91 18.38 -2.79
C ILE A 262 -6.29 19.76 -2.73
#